data_38a5daea21509ad3842fb89ab2f8c97a
#
_entry.id   38a5daea21509ad3842fb89ab2f8c97a
#
_cell.length_a   1.000
_cell.length_b   1.000
_cell.length_c   1.000
_cell.angle_alpha   90.00
_cell.angle_beta   90.00
_cell.angle_gamma   90.00
#
_symmetry.space_group_name_H-M   'P 1'
#
loop_
_entity.id
_entity.type
_entity.pdbx_description
1 polymer ?
#
loop_
_entity_poly.entity_id
_entity_poly.type
_entity_poly.pdbx_seq_one_letter_code
_entity_poly.pdbx_strand_id
1 'polypeptide(L)'
;DFLRDHKEVTLATCEGNLPKLRIFQIMKQEGNVLYFSTSAVKAIWHELKKNPNVELIAYEGNVSVRCSGMVNFNIEESKKQWIYDNNAVLSRLYTNYEQMVYFCLPIAEMDYYDLGPTPPINLHFDLKVGEVNKGFVGTRFKEIKD
;
A
#
# COMPACT_ATOMS: atom_id res chain seq x y z
N ASP A 1 12.03 -3.83 -3.62
CA ASP A 1 13.08 -3.90 -2.60
C ASP A 1 13.02 -2.77 -1.60
N PHE A 2 12.72 -1.54 -2.04
CA PHE A 2 12.54 -0.42 -1.12
C PHE A 2 11.49 -0.72 -0.05
N LEU A 3 10.33 -1.27 -0.44
CA LEU A 3 9.25 -1.60 0.50
C LEU A 3 9.60 -2.75 1.45
N ARG A 4 10.52 -3.62 1.08
CA ARG A 4 10.99 -4.70 1.99
C ARG A 4 11.79 -4.15 3.15
N ASP A 5 12.51 -3.07 2.90
CA ASP A 5 13.34 -2.40 3.91
C ASP A 5 12.57 -1.32 4.68
N HIS A 6 11.43 -0.87 4.13
CA HIS A 6 10.59 0.19 4.69
C HIS A 6 9.14 -0.28 4.82
N LYS A 7 8.92 -1.19 5.77
CA LYS A 7 7.62 -1.88 5.94
C LYS A 7 6.52 -1.02 6.54
N GLU A 8 6.88 0.05 7.24
CA GLU A 8 5.92 0.99 7.79
C GLU A 8 5.55 2.01 6.73
N VAL A 9 4.29 2.07 6.40
CA VAL A 9 3.78 2.92 5.32
C VAL A 9 2.62 3.78 5.81
N THR A 10 2.45 4.92 5.17
CA THR A 10 1.24 5.74 5.35
C THR A 10 0.23 5.29 4.30
N LEU A 11 -0.91 4.81 4.77
CA LEU A 11 -1.99 4.27 3.93
C LEU A 11 -3.15 5.25 3.91
N ALA A 12 -3.58 5.62 2.71
CA ALA A 12 -4.74 6.47 2.49
C ALA A 12 -5.94 5.64 2.05
N THR A 13 -7.08 5.91 2.68
CA THR A 13 -8.40 5.37 2.32
C THR A 13 -9.39 6.51 2.15
N CYS A 14 -10.57 6.21 1.62
CA CYS A 14 -11.66 7.17 1.53
C CYS A 14 -12.89 6.68 2.28
N GLU A 15 -13.50 7.59 3.03
CA GLU A 15 -14.84 7.42 3.58
C GLU A 15 -15.75 8.45 2.91
N GLY A 16 -16.50 8.03 1.88
CA GLY A 16 -17.18 8.95 1.00
C GLY A 16 -16.21 9.91 0.34
N ASN A 17 -16.37 11.21 0.57
CA ASN A 17 -15.47 12.25 0.06
C ASN A 17 -14.32 12.60 1.02
N LEU A 18 -14.23 11.93 2.16
CA LEU A 18 -13.24 12.26 3.18
C LEU A 18 -12.03 11.33 3.05
N PRO A 19 -10.84 11.86 2.75
CA PRO A 19 -9.63 11.06 2.79
C PRO A 19 -9.24 10.78 4.24
N LYS A 20 -8.72 9.58 4.47
CA LYS A 20 -8.21 9.13 5.77
C LYS A 20 -6.79 8.63 5.61
N LEU A 21 -5.94 8.92 6.60
CA LEU A 21 -4.55 8.47 6.62
C LEU A 21 -4.27 7.70 7.90
N ARG A 22 -3.47 6.64 7.77
CA ARG A 22 -3.01 5.82 8.90
C ARG A 22 -1.65 5.23 8.61
N ILE A 23 -0.90 4.91 9.65
CA ILE A 23 0.31 4.10 9.52
C ILE A 23 -0.08 2.64 9.55
N PHE A 24 0.42 1.88 8.59
CA PHE A 24 0.28 0.44 8.51
C PHE A 24 1.65 -0.21 8.33
N GLN A 25 1.76 -1.45 8.77
CA GLN A 25 2.94 -2.26 8.50
C GLN A 25 2.63 -3.27 7.42
N ILE A 26 3.51 -3.35 6.40
CA ILE A 26 3.44 -4.42 5.41
C ILE A 26 3.84 -5.72 6.11
N MET A 27 2.93 -6.68 6.15
CA MET A 27 3.12 -7.96 6.87
C MET A 27 3.75 -9.04 6.00
N LYS A 28 3.55 -8.96 4.69
CA LYS A 28 4.11 -9.88 3.71
C LYS A 28 4.16 -9.20 2.36
N GLN A 29 5.19 -9.51 1.58
CA GLN A 29 5.28 -9.05 0.20
C GLN A 29 5.57 -10.24 -0.71
N GLU A 30 4.72 -10.45 -1.70
CA GLU A 30 4.92 -11.45 -2.76
C GLU A 30 4.85 -10.74 -4.12
N GLY A 31 6.00 -10.61 -4.79
CA GLY A 31 6.04 -9.86 -6.05
C GLY A 31 5.47 -8.46 -5.86
N ASN A 32 4.42 -8.14 -6.61
CA ASN A 32 3.74 -6.84 -6.58
C ASN A 32 2.51 -6.82 -5.67
N VAL A 33 2.39 -7.77 -4.76
CA VAL A 33 1.25 -7.86 -3.83
C VAL A 33 1.73 -7.64 -2.41
N LEU A 34 1.10 -6.68 -1.74
CA LEU A 34 1.37 -6.35 -0.35
C LEU A 34 0.23 -6.86 0.53
N TYR A 35 0.58 -7.49 1.65
CA TYR A 35 -0.39 -8.08 2.58
C TYR A 35 -0.40 -7.32 3.89
N PHE A 36 -1.61 -7.14 4.43
CA PHE A 36 -1.86 -6.41 5.67
C PHE A 36 -2.83 -7.16 6.56
N SER A 37 -2.83 -6.84 7.84
CA SER A 37 -3.81 -7.33 8.79
C SER A 37 -4.32 -6.20 9.66
N THR A 38 -5.54 -6.34 10.14
CA THR A 38 -6.17 -5.39 11.05
C THR A 38 -7.24 -6.09 11.89
N SER A 39 -7.96 -5.33 12.69
CA SER A 39 -9.10 -5.84 13.46
C SER A 39 -10.41 -5.43 12.79
N ALA A 40 -11.40 -6.34 12.80
CA ALA A 40 -12.72 -6.09 12.24
C ALA A 40 -13.49 -4.97 12.98
N VAL A 41 -13.08 -4.61 14.18
CA VAL A 41 -13.70 -3.51 14.94
C VAL A 41 -13.18 -2.14 14.52
N LYS A 42 -12.09 -2.07 13.76
CA LYS A 42 -11.52 -0.79 13.34
C LYS A 42 -12.26 -0.22 12.14
N ALA A 43 -12.38 1.10 12.13
CA ALA A 43 -13.06 1.83 11.05
C ALA A 43 -12.48 1.53 9.67
N ILE A 44 -11.16 1.36 9.57
CA ILE A 44 -10.50 1.09 8.29
C ILE A 44 -11.05 -0.15 7.59
N TRP A 45 -11.37 -1.21 8.33
CA TRP A 45 -11.93 -2.43 7.74
C TRP A 45 -13.23 -2.16 7.00
N HIS A 46 -14.10 -1.36 7.62
CA HIS A 46 -15.38 -0.97 7.04
C HIS A 46 -15.22 0.00 5.87
N GLU A 47 -14.27 0.93 5.97
CA GLU A 47 -13.94 1.87 4.89
C GLU A 47 -13.48 1.11 3.64
N LEU A 48 -12.56 0.17 3.79
CA LEU A 48 -12.02 -0.63 2.68
C LEU A 48 -13.09 -1.50 2.01
N LYS A 49 -14.02 -2.05 2.78
CA LYS A 49 -15.12 -2.84 2.21
C LYS A 49 -16.07 -2.01 1.37
N LYS A 50 -16.27 -0.75 1.73
CA LYS A 50 -17.11 0.18 0.96
C LYS A 50 -16.38 0.77 -0.23
N ASN A 51 -15.10 1.09 -0.06
CA ASN A 51 -14.26 1.66 -1.10
C ASN A 51 -12.87 1.03 -1.01
N PRO A 52 -12.57 0.05 -1.88
CA PRO A 52 -11.29 -0.66 -1.84
C PRO A 52 -10.12 0.10 -2.45
N ASN A 53 -10.33 1.29 -2.99
CA ASN A 53 -9.25 2.09 -3.56
C ASN A 53 -8.36 2.66 -2.46
N VAL A 54 -7.06 2.44 -2.59
CA VAL A 54 -6.06 2.91 -1.64
C VAL A 54 -4.84 3.46 -2.34
N GLU A 55 -4.13 4.29 -1.61
CA GLU A 55 -2.79 4.73 -1.96
C GLU A 55 -1.93 4.66 -0.71
N LEU A 56 -0.68 4.25 -0.86
CA LEU A 56 0.27 4.25 0.24
C LEU A 56 1.58 4.88 -0.18
N ILE A 57 2.32 5.37 0.80
CA ILE A 57 3.64 5.94 0.57
C ILE A 57 4.59 5.49 1.68
N ALA A 58 5.81 5.15 1.26
CA ALA A 58 6.95 4.95 2.14
C ALA A 58 8.07 5.89 1.70
N TYR A 59 8.86 6.38 2.65
CA TYR A 59 9.96 7.26 2.30
C TYR A 59 11.14 7.10 3.26
N GLU A 60 12.31 7.43 2.76
CA GLU A 60 13.51 7.62 3.57
C GLU A 60 14.39 8.67 2.90
N GLY A 61 14.76 9.71 3.66
CA GLY A 61 15.55 10.82 3.13
C GLY A 61 14.85 11.50 1.96
N ASN A 62 15.52 11.52 0.81
CA ASN A 62 15.01 12.15 -0.41
C ASN A 62 14.16 11.22 -1.29
N VAL A 63 14.10 9.93 -0.94
CA VAL A 63 13.43 8.91 -1.76
C VAL A 63 12.06 8.61 -1.20
N SER A 64 11.05 8.60 -2.06
CA SER A 64 9.72 8.12 -1.72
C SER A 64 9.19 7.16 -2.79
N VAL A 65 8.41 6.18 -2.33
CA VAL A 65 7.73 5.22 -3.19
C VAL A 65 6.25 5.26 -2.86
N ARG A 66 5.44 5.59 -3.84
CA ARG A 66 3.98 5.67 -3.71
C ARG A 66 3.35 4.58 -4.55
N CYS A 67 2.47 3.81 -3.96
CA CYS A 67 1.77 2.70 -4.62
C CYS A 67 0.27 2.90 -4.52
N SER A 68 -0.45 2.58 -5.59
CA SER A 68 -1.91 2.63 -5.61
C SER A 68 -2.51 1.38 -6.21
N GLY A 69 -3.75 1.13 -5.86
CA GLY A 69 -4.54 0.02 -6.38
C GLY A 69 -5.81 -0.20 -5.59
N MET A 70 -6.43 -1.33 -5.84
CA MET A 70 -7.64 -1.77 -5.12
C MET A 70 -7.29 -2.95 -4.24
N VAL A 71 -7.67 -2.88 -2.96
CA VAL A 71 -7.47 -4.00 -2.04
C VAL A 71 -8.45 -5.13 -2.34
N ASN A 72 -8.06 -6.32 -1.93
CA ASN A 72 -8.86 -7.52 -2.08
C ASN A 72 -8.77 -8.32 -0.78
N PHE A 73 -9.87 -9.02 -0.46
CA PHE A 73 -10.03 -9.69 0.84
C PHE A 73 -9.94 -11.20 0.72
N ASN A 74 -9.73 -11.71 -0.49
CA ASN A 74 -9.63 -13.14 -0.75
C ASN A 74 -8.19 -13.62 -0.52
N ILE A 75 -7.87 -13.95 0.72
CA ILE A 75 -6.54 -14.37 1.16
C ILE A 75 -6.60 -15.84 1.55
N GLU A 76 -5.69 -16.65 1.02
CA GLU A 76 -5.55 -18.06 1.39
C GLU A 76 -5.23 -18.22 2.88
N GLU A 77 -5.82 -19.23 3.52
CA GLU A 77 -5.61 -19.49 4.95
C GLU A 77 -4.14 -19.71 5.31
N SER A 78 -3.38 -20.38 4.43
CA SER A 78 -1.95 -20.58 4.62
C SER A 78 -1.17 -19.27 4.69
N LYS A 79 -1.58 -18.26 3.94
CA LYS A 79 -0.95 -16.93 3.96
C LYS A 79 -1.28 -16.18 5.23
N LYS A 80 -2.51 -16.29 5.72
CA LYS A 80 -2.92 -15.71 6.99
C LYS A 80 -2.11 -16.29 8.15
N GLN A 81 -1.95 -17.60 8.17
CA GLN A 81 -1.12 -18.29 9.16
C GLN A 81 0.34 -17.86 9.07
N TRP A 82 0.88 -17.77 7.86
CA TRP A 82 2.25 -17.30 7.64
C TRP A 82 2.45 -15.88 8.19
N ILE A 83 1.51 -14.98 7.91
CA ILE A 83 1.55 -13.59 8.40
C ILE A 83 1.59 -13.56 9.92
N TYR A 84 0.71 -14.34 10.55
CA TYR A 84 0.65 -14.43 12.01
C TYR A 84 1.97 -14.96 12.60
N ASP A 85 2.53 -16.02 12.02
CA ASP A 85 3.74 -16.68 12.52
C ASP A 85 5.00 -15.82 12.31
N ASN A 86 5.02 -14.97 11.30
CA ASN A 86 6.20 -14.20 10.92
C ASN A 86 6.18 -12.72 11.34
N ASN A 87 5.18 -12.32 12.11
CA ASN A 87 5.06 -10.95 12.64
C ASN A 87 4.76 -11.00 14.13
N ALA A 88 5.80 -10.89 14.94
CA ALA A 88 5.75 -11.09 16.39
C ALA A 88 4.73 -10.20 17.12
N VAL A 89 4.45 -9.01 16.58
CA VAL A 89 3.43 -8.11 17.13
C VAL A 89 2.04 -8.77 17.14
N LEU A 90 1.74 -9.63 16.17
CA LEU A 90 0.44 -10.27 16.05
C LEU A 90 0.25 -11.36 17.12
N SER A 91 1.26 -12.18 17.35
CA SER A 91 1.20 -13.20 18.41
C SER A 91 1.20 -12.60 19.80
N ARG A 92 1.71 -11.38 19.96
CA ARG A 92 1.63 -10.63 21.22
C ARG A 92 0.21 -10.12 21.51
N LEU A 93 -0.53 -9.73 20.47
CA LEU A 93 -1.85 -9.10 20.59
C LEU A 93 -3.01 -10.07 20.42
N TYR A 94 -2.81 -11.16 19.71
CA TYR A 94 -3.86 -12.12 19.35
C TYR A 94 -3.44 -13.55 19.65
N THR A 95 -4.40 -14.40 20.00
CA THR A 95 -4.16 -15.82 20.35
C THR A 95 -3.91 -16.67 19.10
N ASN A 96 -4.59 -16.37 17.99
CA ASN A 96 -4.45 -17.08 16.73
C ASN A 96 -4.77 -16.15 15.55
N TYR A 97 -4.46 -16.62 14.32
CA TYR A 97 -4.64 -15.80 13.13
C TYR A 97 -6.10 -15.51 12.77
N GLU A 98 -7.04 -16.32 13.26
CA GLU A 98 -8.46 -16.17 12.95
C GLU A 98 -9.12 -14.99 13.70
N GLN A 99 -8.46 -14.46 14.72
CA GLN A 99 -8.95 -13.29 15.47
C GLN A 99 -8.77 -11.97 14.72
N MET A 100 -8.08 -12.00 13.59
CA MET A 100 -7.81 -10.83 12.77
C MET A 100 -8.48 -10.95 11.41
N VAL A 101 -8.55 -9.83 10.72
CA VAL A 101 -8.95 -9.76 9.32
C VAL A 101 -7.74 -9.36 8.47
N TYR A 102 -7.76 -9.76 7.21
CA TYR A 102 -6.63 -9.61 6.30
C TYR A 102 -7.08 -9.00 4.98
N PHE A 103 -6.19 -8.23 4.38
CA PHE A 103 -6.41 -7.73 3.04
C PHE A 103 -5.07 -7.65 2.31
N CYS A 104 -5.12 -7.63 0.99
CA CYS A 104 -3.93 -7.44 0.17
C CYS A 104 -4.14 -6.33 -0.84
N LEU A 105 -3.03 -5.74 -1.25
CA LEU A 105 -2.98 -4.74 -2.31
C LEU A 105 -2.14 -5.27 -3.45
N PRO A 106 -2.78 -5.76 -4.53
CA PRO A 106 -2.08 -5.90 -5.81
C PRO A 106 -1.76 -4.49 -6.34
N ILE A 107 -0.49 -4.14 -6.42
CA ILE A 107 -0.07 -2.79 -6.83
C ILE A 107 -0.41 -2.60 -8.30
N ALA A 108 -1.23 -1.59 -8.61
CA ALA A 108 -1.58 -1.24 -9.97
C ALA A 108 -0.60 -0.23 -10.57
N GLU A 109 -0.25 0.80 -9.81
CA GLU A 109 0.68 1.85 -10.24
C GLU A 109 1.64 2.17 -9.10
N MET A 110 2.85 2.58 -9.46
CA MET A 110 3.88 2.94 -8.50
C MET A 110 4.66 4.15 -9.02
N ASP A 111 4.93 5.10 -8.13
CA ASP A 111 5.77 6.26 -8.42
C ASP A 111 7.00 6.22 -7.52
N TYR A 112 8.17 6.31 -8.15
CA TYR A 112 9.45 6.46 -7.48
C TYR A 112 9.93 7.89 -7.67
N TYR A 113 10.24 8.57 -6.56
CA TYR A 113 10.71 9.95 -6.58
C TYR A 113 11.96 10.07 -5.73
N ASP A 114 13.00 10.70 -6.31
CA ASP A 114 14.24 11.00 -5.60
C ASP A 114 14.58 12.48 -5.79
N LEU A 115 14.49 13.24 -4.72
CA LEU A 115 14.78 14.68 -4.70
C LEU A 115 16.27 15.00 -4.65
N GLY A 116 17.13 14.01 -4.40
CA GLY A 116 18.57 14.21 -4.23
C GLY A 116 19.30 14.73 -5.47
N PRO A 117 19.11 14.09 -6.65
CA PRO A 117 19.77 14.55 -7.88
C PRO A 117 19.18 15.85 -8.43
N THR A 118 19.93 16.49 -9.32
CA THR A 118 19.46 17.65 -10.07
C THR A 118 19.55 17.35 -11.57
N PRO A 119 18.40 17.28 -12.28
CA PRO A 119 17.02 17.38 -11.78
C PRO A 119 16.62 16.16 -10.94
N PRO A 120 15.55 16.26 -10.14
CA PRO A 120 15.01 15.12 -9.40
C PRO A 120 14.62 13.97 -10.31
N ILE A 121 14.76 12.74 -9.80
CA ILE A 121 14.36 11.54 -10.55
C ILE A 121 12.90 11.25 -10.26
N ASN A 122 12.13 11.07 -11.33
CA ASN A 122 10.75 10.63 -11.30
C ASN A 122 10.57 9.44 -12.22
N LEU A 123 10.07 8.33 -11.68
CA LEU A 123 9.73 7.16 -12.46
C LEU A 123 8.30 6.75 -12.13
N HIS A 124 7.49 6.56 -13.14
CA HIS A 124 6.13 6.03 -13.00
C HIS A 124 6.05 4.65 -13.61
N PHE A 125 5.59 3.69 -12.83
CA PHE A 125 5.41 2.29 -13.24
C PHE A 125 3.92 2.01 -13.34
N ASP A 126 3.45 1.61 -14.51
CA ASP A 126 2.12 1.05 -14.68
C ASP A 126 2.26 -0.48 -14.73
N LEU A 127 1.92 -1.14 -13.62
CA LEU A 127 2.10 -2.58 -13.49
C LEU A 127 1.02 -3.40 -14.20
N LYS A 128 -0.07 -2.75 -14.62
CA LYS A 128 -1.12 -3.41 -15.41
C LYS A 128 -0.68 -3.68 -16.83
N VAL A 129 0.06 -2.75 -17.42
CA VAL A 129 0.54 -2.84 -18.81
C VAL A 129 2.06 -3.03 -18.90
N GLY A 130 2.77 -3.00 -17.78
CA GLY A 130 4.22 -3.20 -17.72
C GLY A 130 5.03 -2.02 -18.27
N GLU A 131 4.50 -0.80 -18.23
CA GLU A 131 5.17 0.40 -18.73
C GLU A 131 5.92 1.12 -17.60
N VAL A 132 7.06 1.72 -17.98
CA VAL A 132 7.84 2.61 -17.13
C VAL A 132 7.99 3.95 -17.84
N ASN A 133 7.54 5.01 -17.19
CA ASN A 133 7.64 6.38 -17.70
C ASN A 133 8.59 7.19 -16.83
N LYS A 134 9.46 7.97 -17.46
CA LYS A 134 10.38 8.88 -16.78
C LYS A 134 9.77 10.28 -16.70
N GLY A 135 10.00 10.92 -15.57
CA GLY A 135 9.50 12.25 -15.32
C GLY A 135 8.03 12.27 -14.90
N PHE A 136 7.53 13.49 -14.72
CA PHE A 136 6.13 13.68 -14.38
C PHE A 136 5.26 13.23 -15.55
N VAL A 137 4.20 12.50 -15.25
CA VAL A 137 3.24 12.08 -16.27
C VAL A 137 2.49 13.32 -16.73
N GLY A 138 2.91 13.89 -17.84
CA GLY A 138 2.46 15.22 -18.28
C GLY A 138 0.96 15.37 -18.45
N THR A 139 0.25 14.29 -18.79
CA THR A 139 -1.20 14.29 -18.91
C THR A 139 -1.92 14.52 -17.60
N ARG A 140 -1.33 14.14 -16.46
CA ARG A 140 -1.94 14.36 -15.14
C ARG A 140 -1.99 15.83 -14.75
N PHE A 141 -1.15 16.67 -15.37
CA PHE A 141 -1.06 18.08 -15.01
C PHE A 141 -1.67 19.01 -16.08
N LYS A 142 -1.95 18.46 -17.29
CA LYS A 142 -2.45 19.26 -18.40
C LYS A 142 -3.95 19.50 -18.39
N GLU A 143 -4.68 18.79 -17.56
CA GLU A 143 -6.15 18.80 -17.60
C GLU A 143 -6.81 19.44 -16.40
N ILE A 144 -6.03 20.08 -15.54
CA ILE A 144 -6.62 20.97 -14.54
C ILE A 144 -6.97 22.27 -15.30
N LYS A 145 -8.13 22.25 -15.90
CA LYS A 145 -8.75 23.47 -16.40
C LYS A 145 -9.54 24.08 -15.25
N ASP A 146 -9.22 25.31 -14.95
CA ASP A 146 -9.99 26.13 -14.03
C ASP A 146 -11.46 26.21 -14.45
#